data_99db7bf8e255b615fc6bbc2397f35e3f
#
_entry.id   99db7bf8e255b615fc6bbc2397f35e3f
#
_cell.length_a   1.000
_cell.length_b   1.000
_cell.length_c   1.000
_cell.angle_alpha   90.00
_cell.angle_beta   90.00
_cell.angle_gamma   90.00
#
_symmetry.space_group_name_H-M   'P 1'
#
loop_
_entity.id
_entity.type
_entity.pdbx_description
1 polymer ?
#
loop_
_entity_poly.entity_id
_entity_poly.type
_entity_poly.pdbx_seq_one_letter_code
_entity_poly.pdbx_strand_id
1 'polypeptide(L)'
;MDPDRQADLAALDSTLTTVERVLDVEGLRGRIEKLEHEASDPNLWDDQTRAQKVTSELSHTQGELRRVEELRQRLDDLPVMYELAAEDGSADELAEADAELKKLREDIEAMEVRTLLSGEYDEREAVVTIRSGAGGVDAADWAEMLMRMYIRWAEKHNYPVEVFDTSYAEEAGIKSATFAVHAPFAYGTLSVEQGTHRLVRISPFDNQSRRQTSFADVEVLPVVDTTDHIEIPESDVRVDVYRSSGPGGQSVNTTDSAVRLTHIPTGIVVTCQNEKSQLQNKVSAMRVLQAKLLERKRLEERAEMDALKGDGGSSWGNQMRSYVLHPYQMVKDLRTEFEVGNPAGVLDGDIDGFLEAGIRWRKSQNDV
;
A
#
# COMPACT_ATOMS: atom_id res chain seq x y z
N MET A 1 36.15 -17.85 4.89
CA MET A 1 35.09 -16.80 4.70
C MET A 1 35.46 -15.59 5.54
N ASP A 2 35.26 -14.37 4.99
CA ASP A 2 35.48 -13.09 5.68
C ASP A 2 34.53 -12.95 6.89
N PRO A 3 34.98 -12.39 8.04
CA PRO A 3 34.14 -12.17 9.22
C PRO A 3 32.87 -11.34 8.95
N ASP A 4 32.95 -10.37 8.06
CA ASP A 4 31.81 -9.52 7.71
C ASP A 4 30.73 -10.34 6.97
N ARG A 5 31.11 -11.20 6.03
CA ARG A 5 30.19 -12.11 5.33
C ARG A 5 29.56 -13.14 6.29
N GLN A 6 30.33 -13.62 7.26
CA GLN A 6 29.80 -14.53 8.30
C GLN A 6 28.76 -13.84 9.17
N ALA A 7 28.99 -12.59 9.54
CA ALA A 7 28.03 -11.79 10.32
C ALA A 7 26.74 -11.52 9.52
N ASP A 8 26.88 -11.20 8.23
CA ASP A 8 25.75 -11.00 7.32
C ASP A 8 24.91 -12.26 7.18
N LEU A 9 25.51 -13.42 6.95
CA LEU A 9 24.81 -14.70 6.86
C LEU A 9 24.08 -15.05 8.17
N ALA A 10 24.72 -14.84 9.31
CA ALA A 10 24.10 -15.08 10.62
C ALA A 10 22.90 -14.14 10.88
N ALA A 11 22.98 -12.89 10.46
CA ALA A 11 21.89 -11.93 10.55
C ALA A 11 20.72 -12.36 9.68
N LEU A 12 20.97 -12.75 8.43
CA LEU A 12 19.94 -13.24 7.51
C LEU A 12 19.27 -14.53 8.00
N ASP A 13 20.05 -15.47 8.55
CA ASP A 13 19.53 -16.69 9.16
C ASP A 13 18.59 -16.40 10.34
N SER A 14 18.97 -15.48 11.22
CA SER A 14 18.12 -15.04 12.32
C SER A 14 16.82 -14.42 11.85
N THR A 15 16.87 -13.57 10.82
CA THR A 15 15.68 -12.92 10.24
C THR A 15 14.78 -13.97 9.61
N LEU A 16 15.33 -14.85 8.77
CA LEU A 16 14.55 -15.89 8.08
C LEU A 16 13.93 -16.88 9.06
N THR A 17 14.64 -17.27 10.12
CA THR A 17 14.11 -18.11 11.20
C THR A 17 12.93 -17.44 11.92
N THR A 18 12.98 -16.12 12.09
CA THR A 18 11.85 -15.37 12.66
C THR A 18 10.65 -15.36 11.71
N VAL A 19 10.88 -15.16 10.41
CA VAL A 19 9.85 -15.23 9.38
C VAL A 19 9.19 -16.61 9.34
N GLU A 20 9.98 -17.70 9.34
CA GLU A 20 9.49 -19.09 9.37
C GLU A 20 8.61 -19.38 10.58
N ARG A 21 9.00 -18.86 11.74
CA ARG A 21 8.22 -19.02 12.99
C ARG A 21 6.91 -18.25 12.95
N VAL A 22 6.91 -17.00 12.43
CA VAL A 22 5.70 -16.18 12.35
C VAL A 22 4.72 -16.75 11.33
N LEU A 23 5.21 -17.26 10.21
CA LEU A 23 4.40 -17.92 9.18
C LEU A 23 3.88 -19.29 9.59
N ASP A 24 4.42 -19.87 10.68
CA ASP A 24 4.09 -21.21 11.14
C ASP A 24 4.21 -22.26 10.00
N VAL A 25 5.43 -22.44 9.51
CA VAL A 25 5.73 -23.32 8.35
C VAL A 25 5.13 -24.73 8.52
N GLU A 26 5.14 -25.28 9.72
CA GLU A 26 4.52 -26.60 9.99
C GLU A 26 2.99 -26.53 9.90
N GLY A 27 2.38 -25.44 10.37
CA GLY A 27 0.95 -25.19 10.21
C GLY A 27 0.56 -25.02 8.73
N LEU A 28 1.39 -24.33 7.92
CA LEU A 28 1.18 -24.21 6.47
C LEU A 28 1.20 -25.58 5.78
N ARG A 29 2.15 -26.46 6.12
CA ARG A 29 2.20 -27.84 5.59
C ARG A 29 0.95 -28.63 5.93
N GLY A 30 0.51 -28.58 7.18
CA GLY A 30 -0.72 -29.26 7.61
C GLY A 30 -1.99 -28.67 6.96
N ARG A 31 -2.01 -27.36 6.64
CA ARG A 31 -3.11 -26.74 5.90
C ARG A 31 -3.12 -27.17 4.44
N ILE A 32 -1.96 -27.24 3.80
CA ILE A 32 -1.82 -27.76 2.42
C ILE A 32 -2.35 -29.18 2.32
N GLU A 33 -1.96 -30.10 3.23
CA GLU A 33 -2.47 -31.47 3.24
C GLU A 33 -4.00 -31.54 3.33
N LYS A 34 -4.60 -30.70 4.17
CA LYS A 34 -6.07 -30.62 4.29
C LYS A 34 -6.73 -30.10 3.03
N LEU A 35 -6.18 -29.05 2.43
CA LEU A 35 -6.71 -28.45 1.19
C LEU A 35 -6.53 -29.40 0.00
N GLU A 36 -5.43 -30.14 -0.09
CA GLU A 36 -5.21 -31.17 -1.10
C GLU A 36 -6.21 -32.33 -0.96
N HIS A 37 -6.50 -32.75 0.28
CA HIS A 37 -7.52 -33.73 0.53
C HIS A 37 -8.92 -33.22 0.11
N GLU A 38 -9.26 -31.97 0.44
CA GLU A 38 -10.52 -31.35 0.03
C GLU A 38 -10.61 -31.14 -1.48
N ALA A 39 -9.52 -30.76 -2.13
CA ALA A 39 -9.43 -30.62 -3.59
C ALA A 39 -9.57 -31.94 -4.34
N SER A 40 -9.26 -33.04 -3.68
CA SER A 40 -9.37 -34.42 -4.22
C SER A 40 -10.79 -34.98 -4.10
N ASP A 41 -11.71 -34.30 -3.39
CA ASP A 41 -13.10 -34.76 -3.27
C ASP A 41 -13.84 -34.56 -4.61
N PRO A 42 -14.39 -35.66 -5.22
CA PRO A 42 -15.14 -35.53 -6.47
C PRO A 42 -16.35 -34.59 -6.40
N ASN A 43 -16.97 -34.47 -5.21
CA ASN A 43 -18.15 -33.62 -5.02
C ASN A 43 -17.80 -32.12 -4.91
N LEU A 44 -16.52 -31.75 -4.78
CA LEU A 44 -16.10 -30.38 -4.71
C LEU A 44 -16.49 -29.61 -5.99
N TRP A 45 -16.44 -30.27 -7.12
CA TRP A 45 -16.71 -29.68 -8.45
C TRP A 45 -18.19 -29.46 -8.74
N ASP A 46 -19.09 -29.99 -7.91
CA ASP A 46 -20.52 -29.72 -7.97
C ASP A 46 -20.87 -28.28 -7.53
N ASP A 47 -19.98 -27.65 -6.70
CA ASP A 47 -20.05 -26.26 -6.29
C ASP A 47 -18.84 -25.48 -6.82
N GLN A 48 -19.03 -24.78 -7.93
CA GLN A 48 -17.98 -24.01 -8.60
C GLN A 48 -17.36 -22.93 -7.71
N THR A 49 -18.14 -22.28 -6.86
CA THR A 49 -17.68 -21.21 -5.95
C THR A 49 -16.77 -21.79 -4.87
N ARG A 50 -17.17 -22.91 -4.29
CA ARG A 50 -16.37 -23.63 -3.30
C ARG A 50 -15.10 -24.19 -3.90
N ALA A 51 -15.17 -24.81 -5.09
CA ALA A 51 -14.02 -25.34 -5.81
C ALA A 51 -12.98 -24.24 -6.10
N GLN A 52 -13.43 -23.08 -6.58
CA GLN A 52 -12.57 -21.94 -6.85
C GLN A 52 -11.91 -21.42 -5.56
N LYS A 53 -12.63 -21.34 -4.46
CA LYS A 53 -12.08 -20.92 -3.17
C LYS A 53 -11.00 -21.89 -2.66
N VAL A 54 -11.29 -23.19 -2.65
CA VAL A 54 -10.34 -24.22 -2.17
C VAL A 54 -9.08 -24.26 -3.04
N THR A 55 -9.22 -24.23 -4.37
CA THR A 55 -8.06 -24.25 -5.28
C THR A 55 -7.23 -22.97 -5.22
N SER A 56 -7.85 -21.81 -5.07
CA SER A 56 -7.17 -20.55 -4.89
C SER A 56 -6.38 -20.52 -3.57
N GLU A 57 -7.01 -20.96 -2.46
CA GLU A 57 -6.38 -21.03 -1.15
C GLU A 57 -5.21 -22.03 -1.14
N LEU A 58 -5.37 -23.20 -1.76
CA LEU A 58 -4.32 -24.19 -1.91
C LEU A 58 -3.12 -23.61 -2.68
N SER A 59 -3.38 -23.00 -3.83
CA SER A 59 -2.32 -22.39 -4.65
C SER A 59 -1.57 -21.28 -3.90
N HIS A 60 -2.30 -20.46 -3.16
CA HIS A 60 -1.71 -19.37 -2.34
C HIS A 60 -0.82 -19.94 -1.23
N THR A 61 -1.34 -20.90 -0.44
CA THR A 61 -0.61 -21.50 0.69
C THR A 61 0.64 -22.25 0.21
N GLN A 62 0.54 -23.01 -0.89
CA GLN A 62 1.68 -23.66 -1.52
C GLN A 62 2.71 -22.66 -2.04
N GLY A 63 2.26 -21.51 -2.60
CA GLY A 63 3.12 -20.44 -3.06
C GLY A 63 3.89 -19.77 -1.92
N GLU A 64 3.27 -19.60 -0.75
CA GLU A 64 3.93 -19.06 0.45
C GLU A 64 5.01 -20.02 0.98
N LEU A 65 4.63 -21.27 1.19
CA LEU A 65 5.60 -22.28 1.66
C LEU A 65 6.80 -22.40 0.73
N ARG A 66 6.57 -22.48 -0.58
CA ARG A 66 7.64 -22.58 -1.58
C ARG A 66 8.61 -21.39 -1.50
N ARG A 67 8.10 -20.15 -1.38
CA ARG A 67 8.97 -18.97 -1.29
C ARG A 67 9.89 -19.01 -0.07
N VAL A 68 9.37 -19.42 1.08
CA VAL A 68 10.18 -19.54 2.30
C VAL A 68 11.22 -20.64 2.16
N GLU A 69 10.84 -21.81 1.65
CA GLU A 69 11.74 -22.93 1.42
C GLU A 69 12.84 -22.59 0.40
N GLU A 70 12.51 -21.85 -0.67
CA GLU A 70 13.48 -21.36 -1.65
C GLU A 70 14.49 -20.38 -1.02
N LEU A 71 14.04 -19.44 -0.17
CA LEU A 71 14.94 -18.53 0.55
C LEU A 71 15.86 -19.29 1.51
N ARG A 72 15.32 -20.27 2.24
CA ARG A 72 16.09 -21.13 3.13
C ARG A 72 17.16 -21.91 2.37
N GLN A 73 16.80 -22.55 1.26
CA GLN A 73 17.75 -23.29 0.42
C GLN A 73 18.86 -22.40 -0.09
N ARG A 74 18.55 -21.23 -0.62
CA ARG A 74 19.54 -20.26 -1.11
C ARG A 74 20.48 -19.79 -0.01
N LEU A 75 19.97 -19.58 1.21
CA LEU A 75 20.80 -19.20 2.35
C LEU A 75 21.74 -20.33 2.77
N ASP A 76 21.28 -21.58 2.75
CA ASP A 76 22.07 -22.76 3.10
C ASP A 76 23.15 -23.06 2.02
N ASP A 77 22.88 -22.72 0.76
CA ASP A 77 23.82 -22.93 -0.35
C ASP A 77 24.95 -21.87 -0.41
N LEU A 78 24.72 -20.65 0.11
CA LEU A 78 25.69 -19.55 0.07
C LEU A 78 27.06 -19.88 0.71
N PRO A 79 27.15 -20.50 1.90
CA PRO A 79 28.43 -20.92 2.47
C PRO A 79 29.21 -21.85 1.56
N VAL A 80 28.53 -22.76 0.86
CA VAL A 80 29.15 -23.69 -0.09
C VAL A 80 29.70 -22.94 -1.29
N MET A 81 28.96 -21.96 -1.83
CA MET A 81 29.43 -21.11 -2.91
C MET A 81 30.72 -20.36 -2.53
N TYR A 82 30.80 -19.81 -1.32
CA TYR A 82 31.99 -19.16 -0.82
C TYR A 82 33.17 -20.11 -0.58
N GLU A 83 32.93 -21.36 -0.17
CA GLU A 83 33.97 -22.37 -0.03
C GLU A 83 34.56 -22.76 -1.38
N LEU A 84 33.71 -23.01 -2.37
CA LEU A 84 34.16 -23.32 -3.74
C LEU A 84 34.98 -22.17 -4.36
N ALA A 85 34.49 -20.93 -4.26
CA ALA A 85 35.20 -19.76 -4.73
C ALA A 85 36.57 -19.56 -4.05
N ALA A 86 36.70 -19.95 -2.78
CA ALA A 86 37.94 -19.90 -2.04
C ALA A 86 38.93 -21.01 -2.44
N GLU A 87 38.41 -22.22 -2.72
CA GLU A 87 39.24 -23.35 -3.19
C GLU A 87 39.83 -23.12 -4.60
N ASP A 88 38.98 -22.60 -5.51
CA ASP A 88 39.39 -22.34 -6.89
C ASP A 88 40.17 -21.02 -7.06
N GLY A 89 40.15 -20.17 -6.05
CA GLY A 89 40.78 -18.84 -6.07
C GLY A 89 40.20 -17.92 -7.15
N SER A 90 38.94 -18.16 -7.55
CA SER A 90 38.25 -17.48 -8.63
C SER A 90 37.61 -16.17 -8.09
N ALA A 91 38.08 -15.03 -8.62
CA ALA A 91 37.47 -13.73 -8.30
C ALA A 91 36.07 -13.60 -8.89
N ASP A 92 35.77 -14.25 -9.99
CA ASP A 92 34.45 -14.20 -10.65
C ASP A 92 33.41 -14.97 -9.83
N GLU A 93 33.75 -16.17 -9.33
CA GLU A 93 32.85 -16.95 -8.45
C GLU A 93 32.59 -16.25 -7.11
N LEU A 94 33.60 -15.57 -6.57
CA LEU A 94 33.44 -14.76 -5.37
C LEU A 94 32.49 -13.59 -5.61
N ALA A 95 32.61 -12.92 -6.75
CA ALA A 95 31.71 -11.83 -7.14
C ALA A 95 30.26 -12.33 -7.35
N GLU A 96 30.09 -13.54 -7.89
CA GLU A 96 28.78 -14.19 -8.04
C GLU A 96 28.15 -14.50 -6.68
N ALA A 97 28.91 -15.05 -5.73
CA ALA A 97 28.44 -15.31 -4.36
C ALA A 97 28.06 -14.01 -3.62
N ASP A 98 28.85 -12.94 -3.81
CA ASP A 98 28.52 -11.62 -3.21
C ASP A 98 27.26 -11.00 -3.83
N ALA A 99 27.05 -11.19 -5.14
CA ALA A 99 25.83 -10.75 -5.82
C ALA A 99 24.60 -11.54 -5.33
N GLU A 100 24.73 -12.85 -5.13
CA GLU A 100 23.66 -13.69 -4.59
C GLU A 100 23.35 -13.34 -3.13
N LEU A 101 24.37 -13.09 -2.29
CA LEU A 101 24.16 -12.62 -0.91
C LEU A 101 23.36 -11.33 -0.87
N LYS A 102 23.70 -10.36 -1.73
CA LYS A 102 22.97 -9.10 -1.82
C LYS A 102 21.51 -9.31 -2.22
N LYS A 103 21.27 -10.10 -3.26
CA LYS A 103 19.92 -10.40 -3.74
C LYS A 103 19.10 -11.15 -2.69
N LEU A 104 19.72 -12.15 -2.04
CA LEU A 104 19.06 -12.91 -0.97
C LEU A 104 18.69 -12.03 0.21
N ARG A 105 19.52 -11.04 0.57
CA ARG A 105 19.19 -10.05 1.60
C ARG A 105 17.94 -9.26 1.22
N GLU A 106 17.88 -8.72 0.01
CA GLU A 106 16.73 -7.98 -0.49
C GLU A 106 15.45 -8.84 -0.46
N ASP A 107 15.54 -10.10 -0.87
CA ASP A 107 14.42 -11.03 -0.91
C ASP A 107 13.94 -11.43 0.51
N ILE A 108 14.85 -11.64 1.47
CA ILE A 108 14.52 -11.96 2.86
C ILE A 108 13.89 -10.74 3.56
N GLU A 109 14.44 -9.53 3.36
CA GLU A 109 13.89 -8.30 3.90
C GLU A 109 12.47 -8.05 3.37
N ALA A 110 12.24 -8.25 2.08
CA ALA A 110 10.91 -8.16 1.48
C ALA A 110 9.93 -9.21 2.05
N MET A 111 10.41 -10.43 2.31
CA MET A 111 9.59 -11.48 2.92
C MET A 111 9.28 -11.17 4.39
N GLU A 112 10.23 -10.64 5.15
CA GLU A 112 10.00 -10.16 6.52
C GLU A 112 8.90 -9.11 6.57
N VAL A 113 9.01 -8.06 5.74
CA VAL A 113 7.98 -7.01 5.66
C VAL A 113 6.61 -7.60 5.31
N ARG A 114 6.56 -8.50 4.34
CA ARG A 114 5.31 -9.18 3.96
C ARG A 114 4.71 -9.99 5.11
N THR A 115 5.56 -10.65 5.90
CA THR A 115 5.13 -11.43 7.08
C THR A 115 4.54 -10.54 8.18
N LEU A 116 4.98 -9.28 8.26
CA LEU A 116 4.42 -8.28 9.17
C LEU A 116 3.03 -7.79 8.75
N LEU A 117 2.65 -8.00 7.48
CA LEU A 117 1.34 -7.66 6.93
C LEU A 117 0.32 -8.77 7.23
N SER A 118 -0.05 -8.91 8.50
CA SER A 118 -0.96 -9.94 9.01
C SER A 118 -2.34 -9.42 9.42
N GLY A 119 -2.66 -8.17 9.10
CA GLY A 119 -3.98 -7.59 9.34
C GLY A 119 -5.05 -8.18 8.42
N GLU A 120 -6.29 -8.25 8.89
CA GLU A 120 -7.44 -8.84 8.17
C GLU A 120 -7.60 -8.36 6.72
N TYR A 121 -7.13 -7.13 6.41
CA TYR A 121 -7.27 -6.51 5.09
C TYR A 121 -5.93 -6.19 4.43
N ASP A 122 -4.81 -6.54 5.06
CA ASP A 122 -3.48 -6.21 4.54
C ASP A 122 -3.22 -6.81 3.14
N GLU A 123 -3.81 -7.97 2.84
CA GLU A 123 -3.68 -8.64 1.53
C GLU A 123 -4.48 -7.97 0.39
N ARG A 124 -5.34 -7.01 0.72
CA ARG A 124 -6.23 -6.38 -0.25
C ARG A 124 -5.53 -5.35 -1.13
N GLU A 125 -6.15 -5.09 -2.27
CA GLU A 125 -5.83 -3.93 -3.11
C GLU A 125 -6.14 -2.64 -2.36
N ALA A 126 -5.47 -1.53 -2.73
CA ALA A 126 -5.62 -0.25 -2.07
C ALA A 126 -6.40 0.76 -2.92
N VAL A 127 -7.27 1.53 -2.27
CA VAL A 127 -7.81 2.78 -2.80
C VAL A 127 -7.15 3.93 -2.05
N VAL A 128 -6.45 4.78 -2.78
CA VAL A 128 -5.75 5.96 -2.25
C VAL A 128 -6.53 7.22 -2.63
N THR A 129 -6.84 8.03 -1.64
CA THR A 129 -7.45 9.36 -1.85
C THR A 129 -6.52 10.43 -1.30
N ILE A 130 -6.13 11.37 -2.15
CA ILE A 130 -5.29 12.51 -1.79
C ILE A 130 -6.14 13.77 -1.84
N ARG A 131 -5.99 14.63 -0.82
CA ARG A 131 -6.69 15.92 -0.74
C ARG A 131 -5.70 17.02 -0.45
N SER A 132 -5.83 18.16 -1.15
CA SER A 132 -5.07 19.37 -0.81
C SER A 132 -5.54 19.91 0.54
N GLY A 133 -4.59 20.21 1.42
CA GLY A 133 -4.83 20.84 2.72
C GLY A 133 -4.57 22.33 2.71
N ALA A 134 -4.04 22.85 3.82
CA ALA A 134 -3.68 24.26 3.92
C ALA A 134 -2.47 24.62 3.05
N GLY A 135 -2.52 25.77 2.36
CA GLY A 135 -1.43 26.27 1.53
C GLY A 135 -1.87 26.83 0.16
N GLY A 136 -3.19 26.88 -0.12
CA GLY A 136 -3.73 27.47 -1.35
C GLY A 136 -3.27 26.72 -2.61
N VAL A 137 -2.81 27.46 -3.63
CA VAL A 137 -2.33 26.89 -4.91
C VAL A 137 -1.16 25.94 -4.71
N ASP A 138 -0.22 26.25 -3.81
CA ASP A 138 0.90 25.39 -3.46
C ASP A 138 0.43 24.04 -2.88
N ALA A 139 -0.63 24.01 -2.08
CA ALA A 139 -1.17 22.77 -1.53
C ALA A 139 -1.85 21.91 -2.60
N ALA A 140 -2.52 22.53 -3.58
CA ALA A 140 -3.11 21.83 -4.71
C ALA A 140 -2.03 21.22 -5.62
N ASP A 141 -0.96 21.95 -5.89
CA ASP A 141 0.20 21.42 -6.63
C ASP A 141 0.90 20.31 -5.83
N TRP A 142 1.03 20.48 -4.51
CA TRP A 142 1.58 19.44 -3.64
C TRP A 142 0.76 18.12 -3.68
N ALA A 143 -0.55 18.22 -3.64
CA ALA A 143 -1.43 17.05 -3.76
C ALA A 143 -1.22 16.31 -5.10
N GLU A 144 -1.02 17.04 -6.21
CA GLU A 144 -0.71 16.46 -7.51
C GLU A 144 0.68 15.81 -7.53
N MET A 145 1.66 16.41 -6.88
CA MET A 145 3.01 15.83 -6.74
C MET A 145 2.96 14.51 -5.96
N LEU A 146 2.17 14.43 -4.87
CA LEU A 146 1.96 13.19 -4.11
C LEU A 146 1.26 12.11 -4.95
N MET A 147 0.21 12.47 -5.68
CA MET A 147 -0.46 11.53 -6.58
C MET A 147 0.54 10.92 -7.58
N ARG A 148 1.33 11.76 -8.21
CA ARG A 148 2.37 11.32 -9.15
C ARG A 148 3.41 10.43 -8.49
N MET A 149 3.84 10.74 -7.26
CA MET A 149 4.79 9.93 -6.49
C MET A 149 4.28 8.50 -6.27
N TYR A 150 3.03 8.34 -5.82
CA TYR A 150 2.45 7.00 -5.61
C TYR A 150 2.19 6.26 -6.92
N ILE A 151 1.75 6.94 -7.98
CA ILE A 151 1.58 6.30 -9.29
C ILE A 151 2.93 5.80 -9.82
N ARG A 152 4.00 6.59 -9.71
CA ARG A 152 5.35 6.17 -10.14
C ARG A 152 5.89 5.02 -9.31
N TRP A 153 5.63 5.02 -8.01
CA TRP A 153 5.96 3.88 -7.17
C TRP A 153 5.26 2.60 -7.65
N ALA A 154 3.96 2.67 -7.92
CA ALA A 154 3.20 1.53 -8.44
C ALA A 154 3.71 1.08 -9.81
N GLU A 155 4.04 2.02 -10.72
CA GLU A 155 4.62 1.73 -12.03
C GLU A 155 5.98 1.00 -11.91
N LYS A 156 6.85 1.44 -11.01
CA LYS A 156 8.15 0.78 -10.75
C LYS A 156 7.99 -0.67 -10.28
N HIS A 157 6.89 -0.96 -9.56
CA HIS A 157 6.55 -2.30 -9.09
C HIS A 157 5.70 -3.09 -10.09
N ASN A 158 5.42 -2.54 -11.27
CA ASN A 158 4.50 -3.12 -12.27
C ASN A 158 3.09 -3.38 -11.71
N TYR A 159 2.62 -2.53 -10.79
CA TYR A 159 1.26 -2.58 -10.26
C TYR A 159 0.33 -1.73 -11.12
N PRO A 160 -0.75 -2.31 -11.66
CA PRO A 160 -1.74 -1.54 -12.39
C PRO A 160 -2.40 -0.49 -11.50
N VAL A 161 -2.59 0.71 -12.03
CA VAL A 161 -3.26 1.82 -11.35
C VAL A 161 -4.49 2.23 -12.15
N GLU A 162 -5.62 2.37 -11.47
CA GLU A 162 -6.87 2.87 -12.03
C GLU A 162 -7.26 4.17 -11.33
N VAL A 163 -7.30 5.28 -12.07
CA VAL A 163 -7.73 6.57 -11.53
C VAL A 163 -9.24 6.67 -11.63
N PHE A 164 -9.94 6.79 -10.50
CA PHE A 164 -11.40 6.86 -10.42
C PHE A 164 -11.92 8.29 -10.59
N ASP A 165 -11.29 9.25 -9.91
CA ASP A 165 -11.70 10.66 -9.92
C ASP A 165 -10.50 11.57 -9.71
N THR A 166 -10.54 12.74 -10.39
CA THR A 166 -9.58 13.81 -10.17
C THR A 166 -10.30 15.15 -10.24
N SER A 167 -10.29 15.89 -9.15
CA SER A 167 -10.83 17.24 -9.07
C SER A 167 -9.69 18.24 -9.17
N TYR A 168 -9.62 18.96 -10.28
CA TYR A 168 -8.57 19.96 -10.51
C TYR A 168 -8.85 21.26 -9.76
N ALA A 169 -7.79 21.92 -9.32
CA ALA A 169 -7.87 23.29 -8.82
C ALA A 169 -7.95 24.29 -9.99
N GLU A 170 -8.32 25.54 -9.69
CA GLU A 170 -8.56 26.55 -10.73
C GLU A 170 -7.28 27.02 -11.39
N GLU A 171 -6.18 27.18 -10.63
CA GLU A 171 -4.92 27.73 -11.13
C GLU A 171 -3.89 26.66 -11.45
N ALA A 172 -3.66 25.70 -10.52
CA ALA A 172 -2.70 24.60 -10.70
C ALA A 172 -3.00 23.48 -9.71
N GLY A 173 -2.62 22.24 -10.07
CA GLY A 173 -2.72 21.07 -9.22
C GLY A 173 -4.14 20.55 -9.06
N ILE A 174 -4.34 19.72 -8.02
CA ILE A 174 -5.60 19.03 -7.73
C ILE A 174 -6.15 19.41 -6.36
N LYS A 175 -7.47 19.52 -6.27
CA LYS A 175 -8.19 19.61 -4.97
C LYS A 175 -8.26 18.23 -4.31
N SER A 176 -8.51 17.21 -5.10
CA SER A 176 -8.50 15.81 -4.66
C SER A 176 -8.31 14.86 -5.85
N ALA A 177 -7.77 13.69 -5.57
CA ALA A 177 -7.75 12.57 -6.50
C ALA A 177 -7.99 11.26 -5.75
N THR A 178 -8.65 10.31 -6.41
CA THR A 178 -8.87 8.95 -5.91
C THR A 178 -8.47 7.96 -6.99
N PHE A 179 -7.62 7.01 -6.64
CA PHE A 179 -7.15 5.96 -7.54
C PHE A 179 -6.98 4.63 -6.79
N ALA A 180 -7.09 3.53 -7.51
CA ALA A 180 -6.80 2.20 -6.98
C ALA A 180 -5.43 1.71 -7.43
N VAL A 181 -4.77 0.94 -6.57
CA VAL A 181 -3.58 0.16 -6.89
C VAL A 181 -3.96 -1.31 -6.83
N HIS A 182 -3.96 -1.96 -8.01
CA HIS A 182 -4.39 -3.35 -8.17
C HIS A 182 -3.22 -4.30 -7.97
N ALA A 183 -2.87 -4.53 -6.72
CA ALA A 183 -1.82 -5.48 -6.36
C ALA A 183 -2.14 -6.16 -5.03
N PRO A 184 -1.72 -7.42 -4.86
CA PRO A 184 -1.79 -8.08 -3.55
C PRO A 184 -0.98 -7.29 -2.52
N PHE A 185 -1.49 -7.16 -1.31
CA PHE A 185 -0.88 -6.42 -0.21
C PHE A 185 -0.71 -4.90 -0.44
N ALA A 186 -1.33 -4.33 -1.46
CA ALA A 186 -1.25 -2.90 -1.71
C ALA A 186 -1.82 -2.09 -0.54
N TYR A 187 -2.94 -2.53 0.05
CA TYR A 187 -3.51 -1.86 1.23
C TYR A 187 -2.57 -1.96 2.45
N GLY A 188 -2.10 -3.15 2.78
CA GLY A 188 -1.18 -3.35 3.90
C GLY A 188 0.07 -2.48 3.78
N THR A 189 0.63 -2.41 2.57
CA THR A 189 1.83 -1.64 2.25
C THR A 189 1.57 -0.14 2.28
N LEU A 190 0.52 0.35 1.62
CA LEU A 190 0.25 1.78 1.50
C LEU A 190 -0.50 2.38 2.70
N SER A 191 -1.17 1.57 3.53
CA SER A 191 -1.94 2.08 4.68
C SER A 191 -1.08 2.82 5.71
N VAL A 192 0.23 2.58 5.73
CA VAL A 192 1.18 3.32 6.56
C VAL A 192 1.44 4.75 6.05
N GLU A 193 1.04 5.06 4.81
CA GLU A 193 1.14 6.40 4.22
C GLU A 193 -0.02 7.32 4.61
N GLN A 194 -1.02 6.79 5.29
CA GLN A 194 -2.17 7.56 5.73
C GLN A 194 -1.78 8.65 6.71
N GLY A 195 -2.24 9.87 6.44
CA GLY A 195 -2.01 11.04 7.28
C GLY A 195 -1.65 12.30 6.51
N THR A 196 -1.17 13.30 7.24
CA THR A 196 -0.83 14.61 6.69
C THR A 196 0.64 14.67 6.27
N HIS A 197 0.86 14.98 5.00
CA HIS A 197 2.16 15.18 4.37
C HIS A 197 2.46 16.66 4.21
N ARG A 198 3.62 17.10 4.72
CA ARG A 198 4.06 18.50 4.71
C ARG A 198 5.14 18.73 3.67
N LEU A 199 4.96 19.74 2.82
CA LEU A 199 5.97 20.23 1.88
C LEU A 199 6.50 21.61 2.32
N VAL A 200 7.82 21.77 2.30
CA VAL A 200 8.50 23.07 2.49
C VAL A 200 9.39 23.32 1.28
N ARG A 201 9.06 24.32 0.50
CA ARG A 201 9.83 24.72 -0.70
C ARG A 201 9.74 26.22 -0.97
N ILE A 202 10.58 26.71 -1.89
CA ILE A 202 10.33 28.00 -2.52
C ILE A 202 9.14 27.80 -3.47
N SER A 203 8.08 28.61 -3.28
CA SER A 203 6.87 28.49 -4.09
C SER A 203 7.11 28.94 -5.53
N PRO A 204 6.78 28.12 -6.54
CA PRO A 204 6.82 28.55 -7.95
C PRO A 204 5.70 29.56 -8.30
N PHE A 205 4.69 29.69 -7.42
CA PHE A 205 3.54 30.56 -7.59
C PHE A 205 3.71 31.93 -6.87
N ASP A 206 4.75 32.08 -6.04
CA ASP A 206 5.03 33.29 -5.31
C ASP A 206 6.04 34.17 -6.08
N ASN A 207 5.59 35.36 -6.55
CA ASN A 207 6.41 36.33 -7.27
C ASN A 207 7.63 36.84 -6.49
N GLN A 208 7.64 36.65 -5.16
CA GLN A 208 8.75 37.06 -4.28
C GLN A 208 9.69 35.90 -3.95
N SER A 209 9.47 34.69 -4.54
CA SER A 209 10.27 33.48 -4.32
C SER A 209 10.42 33.14 -2.83
N ARG A 210 9.36 33.36 -2.06
CA ARG A 210 9.36 33.03 -0.62
C ARG A 210 9.18 31.56 -0.39
N ARG A 211 9.75 31.09 0.71
CA ARG A 211 9.54 29.75 1.21
C ARG A 211 8.11 29.61 1.75
N GLN A 212 7.38 28.63 1.25
CA GLN A 212 6.02 28.32 1.65
C GLN A 212 5.96 26.92 2.24
N THR A 213 4.98 26.70 3.12
CA THR A 213 4.65 25.41 3.68
C THR A 213 3.25 25.01 3.22
N SER A 214 3.12 23.80 2.69
CA SER A 214 1.87 23.28 2.16
C SER A 214 1.59 21.92 2.74
N PHE A 215 0.33 21.58 2.89
CA PHE A 215 -0.13 20.31 3.44
C PHE A 215 -1.06 19.60 2.45
N ALA A 216 -0.97 18.29 2.43
CA ALA A 216 -1.91 17.42 1.75
C ALA A 216 -2.16 16.18 2.60
N ASP A 217 -3.39 15.70 2.57
CA ASP A 217 -3.81 14.52 3.34
C ASP A 217 -3.95 13.32 2.41
N VAL A 218 -3.41 12.19 2.86
CA VAL A 218 -3.50 10.90 2.20
C VAL A 218 -4.37 9.98 3.04
N GLU A 219 -5.38 9.40 2.41
CA GLU A 219 -6.28 8.38 2.97
C GLU A 219 -6.09 7.10 2.16
N VAL A 220 -5.89 5.97 2.82
CA VAL A 220 -5.72 4.66 2.17
C VAL A 220 -6.76 3.70 2.72
N LEU A 221 -7.52 3.07 1.83
CA LEU A 221 -8.60 2.15 2.16
C LEU A 221 -8.44 0.82 1.41
N PRO A 222 -8.87 -0.31 1.98
CA PRO A 222 -8.84 -1.57 1.26
C PRO A 222 -9.94 -1.62 0.20
N VAL A 223 -9.67 -2.28 -0.92
CA VAL A 223 -10.70 -2.72 -1.85
C VAL A 223 -11.39 -3.93 -1.23
N VAL A 224 -12.71 -3.83 -1.02
CA VAL A 224 -13.51 -4.90 -0.42
C VAL A 224 -14.27 -5.61 -1.53
N ASP A 225 -14.07 -6.94 -1.63
CA ASP A 225 -14.85 -7.79 -2.52
C ASP A 225 -16.26 -8.03 -1.98
N THR A 226 -17.15 -8.55 -2.84
CA THR A 226 -18.56 -8.83 -2.49
C THR A 226 -18.75 -9.81 -1.33
N THR A 227 -17.69 -10.50 -0.90
CA THR A 227 -17.71 -11.47 0.21
C THR A 227 -17.47 -10.86 1.59
N ASP A 228 -16.90 -9.67 1.67
CA ASP A 228 -16.71 -8.93 2.93
C ASP A 228 -17.82 -7.86 3.07
N HIS A 229 -19.04 -8.21 2.78
CA HIS A 229 -20.18 -7.31 2.62
C HIS A 229 -20.56 -6.56 3.91
N ILE A 230 -20.47 -5.24 3.83
CA ILE A 230 -21.54 -4.41 4.37
C ILE A 230 -22.60 -4.37 3.26
N GLU A 231 -23.75 -5.02 3.44
CA GLU A 231 -24.90 -4.82 2.57
C GLU A 231 -25.32 -3.37 2.68
N ILE A 232 -25.23 -2.64 1.57
CA ILE A 232 -25.73 -1.27 1.50
C ILE A 232 -27.08 -1.35 0.80
N PRO A 233 -28.21 -1.17 1.55
CA PRO A 233 -29.51 -1.14 0.92
C PRO A 233 -29.58 -0.02 -0.11
N GLU A 234 -30.16 -0.27 -1.26
CA GLU A 234 -30.31 0.76 -2.30
C GLU A 234 -31.11 1.99 -1.81
N SER A 235 -32.00 1.79 -0.83
CA SER A 235 -32.74 2.85 -0.14
C SER A 235 -31.86 3.85 0.59
N ASP A 236 -30.68 3.42 1.03
CA ASP A 236 -29.75 4.21 1.83
C ASP A 236 -28.74 4.98 0.98
N VAL A 237 -28.78 4.79 -0.33
CA VAL A 237 -27.89 5.45 -1.28
C VAL A 237 -28.67 6.37 -2.22
N ARG A 238 -28.41 7.68 -2.10
CA ARG A 238 -28.88 8.63 -3.09
C ARG A 238 -27.87 8.70 -4.24
N VAL A 239 -28.35 8.53 -5.45
CA VAL A 239 -27.57 8.59 -6.70
C VAL A 239 -27.90 9.88 -7.42
N ASP A 240 -26.93 10.78 -7.52
CA ASP A 240 -27.03 12.01 -8.30
C ASP A 240 -26.14 11.87 -9.55
N VAL A 241 -26.72 12.12 -10.73
CA VAL A 241 -25.99 12.10 -12.00
C VAL A 241 -25.78 13.54 -12.46
N TYR A 242 -24.55 13.86 -12.89
CA TYR A 242 -24.22 15.21 -13.35
C TYR A 242 -23.18 15.16 -14.47
N ARG A 243 -22.96 16.31 -15.09
CA ARG A 243 -21.96 16.44 -16.15
C ARG A 243 -20.56 16.46 -15.56
N SER A 244 -19.68 15.62 -16.13
CA SER A 244 -18.27 15.64 -15.74
C SER A 244 -17.65 17.01 -16.07
N SER A 245 -16.88 17.56 -15.13
CA SER A 245 -16.11 18.80 -15.32
C SER A 245 -14.62 18.45 -15.39
N GLY A 246 -13.97 18.77 -16.52
CA GLY A 246 -12.53 18.57 -16.69
C GLY A 246 -12.02 19.29 -17.94
N PRO A 247 -10.71 19.55 -18.06
CA PRO A 247 -10.10 20.05 -19.28
C PRO A 247 -10.11 18.91 -20.32
N GLY A 248 -11.11 18.91 -21.20
CA GLY A 248 -11.25 17.92 -22.28
C GLY A 248 -12.26 18.37 -23.31
N GLY A 249 -12.08 17.94 -24.57
CA GLY A 249 -12.82 18.38 -25.73
C GLY A 249 -14.34 18.12 -25.67
N GLN A 250 -15.06 18.49 -26.74
CA GLN A 250 -16.53 18.50 -26.85
C GLN A 250 -17.28 17.23 -26.37
N SER A 251 -16.65 16.05 -26.31
CA SER A 251 -17.28 14.82 -25.85
C SER A 251 -17.40 14.70 -24.31
N VAL A 252 -16.61 15.42 -23.54
CA VAL A 252 -16.64 15.41 -22.07
C VAL A 252 -17.81 16.23 -21.54
N ASN A 253 -18.22 17.26 -22.27
CA ASN A 253 -19.24 18.21 -21.84
C ASN A 253 -20.68 17.87 -22.31
N THR A 254 -20.91 16.73 -22.99
CA THR A 254 -22.20 16.41 -23.60
C THR A 254 -22.94 15.23 -22.98
N THR A 255 -22.30 14.43 -22.14
CA THR A 255 -22.92 13.26 -21.49
C THR A 255 -22.91 13.36 -19.98
N ASP A 256 -24.09 13.19 -19.36
CA ASP A 256 -24.23 13.10 -17.90
C ASP A 256 -23.77 11.71 -17.41
N SER A 257 -22.44 11.45 -17.46
CA SER A 257 -21.85 10.17 -17.07
C SER A 257 -21.27 10.18 -15.65
N ALA A 258 -21.04 11.37 -15.06
CA ALA A 258 -20.53 11.48 -13.70
C ALA A 258 -21.59 11.10 -12.67
N VAL A 259 -21.20 10.30 -11.69
CA VAL A 259 -22.08 9.78 -10.64
C VAL A 259 -21.57 10.25 -9.29
N ARG A 260 -22.49 10.77 -8.47
CA ARG A 260 -22.28 11.05 -7.04
C ARG A 260 -23.17 10.14 -6.24
N LEU A 261 -22.58 9.34 -5.38
CA LEU A 261 -23.29 8.53 -4.39
C LEU A 261 -23.23 9.23 -3.02
N THR A 262 -24.37 9.37 -2.39
CA THR A 262 -24.45 9.86 -1.00
C THR A 262 -25.11 8.79 -0.14
N HIS A 263 -24.37 8.24 0.80
CA HIS A 263 -24.93 7.32 1.80
C HIS A 263 -25.68 8.11 2.83
N ILE A 264 -27.02 8.01 2.83
CA ILE A 264 -27.93 8.84 3.62
C ILE A 264 -27.67 8.73 5.13
N PRO A 265 -27.51 7.52 5.73
CA PRO A 265 -27.32 7.39 7.17
C PRO A 265 -26.00 7.98 7.68
N THR A 266 -24.93 7.94 6.88
CA THR A 266 -23.59 8.37 7.32
C THR A 266 -23.16 9.71 6.73
N GLY A 267 -23.86 10.21 5.70
CA GLY A 267 -23.49 11.43 4.98
C GLY A 267 -22.24 11.30 4.11
N ILE A 268 -21.68 10.09 3.96
CA ILE A 268 -20.48 9.87 3.12
C ILE A 268 -20.84 10.10 1.65
N VAL A 269 -20.05 10.91 0.99
CA VAL A 269 -20.19 11.23 -0.44
C VAL A 269 -19.02 10.66 -1.22
N VAL A 270 -19.33 10.00 -2.34
CA VAL A 270 -18.35 9.47 -3.29
C VAL A 270 -18.71 9.94 -4.69
N THR A 271 -17.74 10.41 -5.45
CA THR A 271 -17.92 10.83 -6.85
C THR A 271 -17.04 9.98 -7.75
N CYS A 272 -17.57 9.63 -8.93
CA CYS A 272 -16.81 8.94 -9.98
C CYS A 272 -17.23 9.48 -11.35
N GLN A 273 -16.24 9.85 -12.19
CA GLN A 273 -16.49 10.47 -13.49
C GLN A 273 -15.55 9.99 -14.61
N ASN A 274 -14.72 9.00 -14.35
CA ASN A 274 -13.64 8.59 -15.26
C ASN A 274 -14.11 7.77 -16.45
N GLU A 275 -15.21 7.03 -16.29
CA GLU A 275 -15.72 6.17 -17.35
C GLU A 275 -16.74 6.90 -18.22
N LYS A 276 -16.80 6.52 -19.50
CA LYS A 276 -17.84 7.01 -20.43
C LYS A 276 -19.22 6.44 -20.09
N SER A 277 -19.27 5.36 -19.32
CA SER A 277 -20.49 4.67 -18.92
C SER A 277 -20.90 5.07 -17.51
N GLN A 278 -22.11 5.65 -17.38
CA GLN A 278 -22.74 5.94 -16.09
C GLN A 278 -22.82 4.70 -15.20
N LEU A 279 -23.09 3.52 -15.77
CA LEU A 279 -23.19 2.26 -15.03
C LEU A 279 -21.84 1.86 -14.42
N GLN A 280 -20.75 1.96 -15.18
CA GLN A 280 -19.40 1.68 -14.67
C GLN A 280 -19.00 2.67 -13.59
N ASN A 281 -19.28 3.97 -13.77
CA ASN A 281 -19.05 4.97 -12.74
C ASN A 281 -19.86 4.67 -11.45
N LYS A 282 -21.12 4.20 -11.58
CA LYS A 282 -21.93 3.78 -10.41
C LYS A 282 -21.29 2.59 -9.69
N VAL A 283 -20.82 1.57 -10.43
CA VAL A 283 -20.16 0.39 -9.84
C VAL A 283 -18.86 0.77 -9.12
N SER A 284 -18.02 1.57 -9.76
CA SER A 284 -16.76 2.05 -9.17
C SER A 284 -17.01 2.91 -7.93
N ALA A 285 -17.96 3.85 -8.00
CA ALA A 285 -18.35 4.67 -6.86
C ALA A 285 -18.93 3.83 -5.69
N MET A 286 -19.68 2.75 -6.01
CA MET A 286 -20.21 1.84 -4.99
C MET A 286 -19.10 1.09 -4.26
N ARG A 287 -18.06 0.62 -4.97
CA ARG A 287 -16.89 -0.03 -4.36
C ARG A 287 -16.17 0.93 -3.40
N VAL A 288 -15.95 2.17 -3.82
CA VAL A 288 -15.33 3.19 -2.96
C VAL A 288 -16.21 3.49 -1.74
N LEU A 289 -17.53 3.55 -1.91
CA LEU A 289 -18.46 3.76 -0.80
C LEU A 289 -18.42 2.61 0.19
N GLN A 290 -18.39 1.35 -0.30
CA GLN A 290 -18.25 0.15 0.54
C GLN A 290 -16.95 0.19 1.36
N ALA A 291 -15.83 0.53 0.72
CA ALA A 291 -14.55 0.67 1.41
C ALA A 291 -14.59 1.73 2.52
N LYS A 292 -15.20 2.91 2.25
CA LYS A 292 -15.35 3.98 3.25
C LYS A 292 -16.25 3.60 4.44
N LEU A 293 -17.32 2.87 4.17
CA LEU A 293 -18.22 2.40 5.24
C LEU A 293 -17.54 1.34 6.12
N LEU A 294 -16.75 0.47 5.52
CA LEU A 294 -15.98 -0.53 6.25
C LEU A 294 -14.94 0.13 7.16
N GLU A 295 -14.17 1.10 6.64
CA GLU A 295 -13.19 1.82 7.45
C GLU A 295 -13.86 2.59 8.60
N ARG A 296 -15.03 3.20 8.35
CA ARG A 296 -15.79 3.83 9.41
C ARG A 296 -16.18 2.83 10.51
N LYS A 297 -16.66 1.64 10.15
CA LYS A 297 -17.01 0.59 11.11
C LYS A 297 -15.78 0.18 11.95
N ARG A 298 -14.62 0.06 11.33
CA ARG A 298 -13.36 -0.24 12.03
C ARG A 298 -12.93 0.87 12.98
N LEU A 299 -13.11 2.15 12.57
CA LEU A 299 -12.83 3.28 13.44
C LEU A 299 -13.77 3.32 14.65
N GLU A 300 -15.03 2.95 14.45
CA GLU A 300 -16.02 2.81 15.53
C GLU A 300 -15.61 1.68 16.50
N GLU A 301 -15.27 0.48 15.99
CA GLU A 301 -14.76 -0.65 16.77
C GLU A 301 -13.44 -0.31 17.51
N ARG A 302 -12.54 0.40 16.85
CA ARG A 302 -11.27 0.85 17.45
C ARG A 302 -11.50 1.92 18.52
N ALA A 303 -12.43 2.86 18.30
CA ALA A 303 -12.80 3.87 19.27
C ALA A 303 -13.47 3.27 20.51
N GLU A 304 -14.28 2.20 20.35
CA GLU A 304 -14.82 1.44 21.47
C GLU A 304 -13.71 0.74 22.28
N MET A 305 -12.74 0.14 21.60
CA MET A 305 -11.56 -0.47 22.24
C MET A 305 -10.68 0.55 22.94
N ASP A 306 -10.47 1.73 22.35
CA ASP A 306 -9.67 2.81 22.92
C ASP A 306 -10.43 3.49 24.10
N ALA A 307 -11.74 3.57 24.05
CA ALA A 307 -12.56 4.03 25.16
C ALA A 307 -12.48 3.10 26.38
N LEU A 308 -12.28 1.80 26.15
CA LEU A 308 -12.03 0.81 27.20
C LEU A 308 -10.59 0.89 27.76
N LYS A 309 -9.63 1.48 27.02
CA LYS A 309 -8.22 1.59 27.43
C LYS A 309 -7.88 2.86 28.21
N GLY A 310 -8.78 3.86 28.29
CA GLY A 310 -8.57 5.11 29.05
C GLY A 310 -7.48 6.01 28.46
N ASP A 311 -7.85 7.24 28.13
CA ASP A 311 -7.06 8.45 27.81
C ASP A 311 -5.64 8.26 27.24
N GLY A 312 -5.53 7.96 25.96
CA GLY A 312 -4.35 8.20 25.15
C GLY A 312 -4.67 9.25 24.08
N GLY A 313 -4.45 10.52 24.39
CA GLY A 313 -4.84 11.64 23.56
C GLY A 313 -4.36 11.55 22.13
N SER A 314 -5.27 11.35 21.17
CA SER A 314 -5.03 11.63 19.76
C SER A 314 -5.12 13.14 19.54
N SER A 315 -3.97 13.81 19.49
CA SER A 315 -3.94 15.23 19.15
C SER A 315 -4.01 15.39 17.64
N TRP A 316 -4.99 16.10 17.17
CA TRP A 316 -5.07 16.73 15.87
C TRP A 316 -3.78 17.54 15.64
N GLY A 317 -2.95 17.18 14.65
CA GLY A 317 -1.76 17.94 14.29
C GLY A 317 -0.50 17.11 14.03
N ASN A 318 -0.54 15.81 14.10
CA ASN A 318 0.62 14.97 13.83
C ASN A 318 0.85 14.82 12.33
N GLN A 319 1.72 15.71 11.80
CA GLN A 319 2.30 15.51 10.48
C GLN A 319 3.04 14.16 10.48
N MET A 320 2.68 13.27 9.54
CA MET A 320 3.36 11.99 9.48
C MET A 320 4.72 12.09 8.77
N ARG A 321 4.82 12.90 7.71
CA ARG A 321 6.06 13.04 6.93
C ARG A 321 6.28 14.48 6.48
N SER A 322 7.54 14.91 6.52
CA SER A 322 7.99 16.23 6.10
C SER A 322 8.93 16.12 4.90
N TYR A 323 8.60 16.86 3.84
CA TYR A 323 9.38 16.98 2.62
C TYR A 323 9.94 18.39 2.56
N VAL A 324 11.26 18.53 2.68
CA VAL A 324 11.95 19.82 2.66
C VAL A 324 12.80 19.87 1.40
N LEU A 325 12.51 20.83 0.52
CA LEU A 325 13.28 21.09 -0.70
C LEU A 325 14.18 22.30 -0.56
N HIS A 326 13.92 23.18 0.41
CA HIS A 326 14.69 24.38 0.70
C HIS A 326 14.53 24.80 2.18
N PRO A 327 15.60 25.20 2.91
CA PRO A 327 16.97 25.50 2.46
C PRO A 327 17.89 24.29 2.33
N TYR A 328 17.50 23.14 2.83
CA TYR A 328 18.19 21.87 2.68
C TYR A 328 17.24 20.87 2.03
N GLN A 329 17.78 19.73 1.60
CA GLN A 329 17.00 18.69 0.95
C GLN A 329 16.89 17.49 1.87
N MET A 330 15.66 17.14 2.28
CA MET A 330 15.41 16.00 3.16
C MET A 330 13.94 15.60 3.11
N VAL A 331 13.68 14.32 3.14
CA VAL A 331 12.36 13.76 3.46
C VAL A 331 12.50 12.96 4.74
N LYS A 332 11.67 13.23 5.75
CA LYS A 332 11.70 12.56 7.04
C LYS A 332 10.30 12.14 7.48
N ASP A 333 10.14 10.87 7.83
CA ASP A 333 8.95 10.37 8.52
C ASP A 333 9.11 10.63 10.04
N LEU A 334 8.15 11.32 10.62
CA LEU A 334 8.23 11.76 12.02
C LEU A 334 7.85 10.66 13.01
N ARG A 335 7.26 9.57 12.53
CA ARG A 335 6.85 8.42 13.35
C ARG A 335 7.97 7.40 13.49
N THR A 336 8.67 7.14 12.39
CA THR A 336 9.73 6.12 12.29
C THR A 336 11.13 6.71 12.39
N GLU A 337 11.24 8.05 12.27
CA GLU A 337 12.50 8.81 12.16
C GLU A 337 13.34 8.45 10.92
N PHE A 338 12.82 7.62 10.03
CA PHE A 338 13.49 7.29 8.76
C PHE A 338 13.58 8.54 7.89
N GLU A 339 14.79 8.81 7.35
CA GLU A 339 15.04 10.01 6.56
C GLU A 339 15.91 9.72 5.33
N VAL A 340 15.68 10.49 4.27
CA VAL A 340 16.41 10.40 2.99
C VAL A 340 16.78 11.80 2.52
N GLY A 341 18.05 11.99 2.17
CA GLY A 341 18.60 13.26 1.66
C GLY A 341 18.35 13.53 0.17
N ASN A 342 17.57 12.69 -0.52
CA ASN A 342 17.22 12.84 -1.95
C ASN A 342 15.71 12.96 -2.16
N PRO A 343 15.11 14.15 -1.95
CA PRO A 343 13.68 14.34 -2.16
C PRO A 343 13.23 14.08 -3.61
N ALA A 344 14.10 14.33 -4.60
CA ALA A 344 13.77 14.11 -6.00
C ALA A 344 13.52 12.62 -6.31
N GLY A 345 14.35 11.72 -5.78
CA GLY A 345 14.14 10.27 -5.90
C GLY A 345 12.85 9.83 -5.21
N VAL A 346 12.59 10.34 -3.98
CA VAL A 346 11.35 10.05 -3.25
C VAL A 346 10.12 10.49 -4.05
N LEU A 347 10.10 11.71 -4.58
CA LEU A 347 9.01 12.22 -5.42
C LEU A 347 8.89 11.51 -6.77
N ASP A 348 9.95 10.82 -7.20
CA ASP A 348 9.94 9.93 -8.36
C ASP A 348 9.49 8.51 -8.03
N GLY A 349 9.05 8.25 -6.80
CA GLY A 349 8.47 6.98 -6.36
C GLY A 349 9.41 6.07 -5.57
N ASP A 350 10.60 6.51 -5.15
CA ASP A 350 11.50 5.71 -4.31
C ASP A 350 11.09 5.84 -2.84
N ILE A 351 9.96 5.21 -2.49
CA ILE A 351 9.35 5.30 -1.15
C ILE A 351 9.43 4.00 -0.35
N ASP A 352 9.99 2.92 -0.90
CA ASP A 352 10.00 1.59 -0.26
C ASP A 352 10.59 1.62 1.15
N GLY A 353 11.70 2.34 1.37
CA GLY A 353 12.29 2.47 2.69
C GLY A 353 11.36 3.12 3.73
N PHE A 354 10.52 4.07 3.30
CA PHE A 354 9.49 4.66 4.16
C PHE A 354 8.35 3.69 4.46
N LEU A 355 7.92 2.93 3.45
CA LEU A 355 6.87 1.92 3.60
C LEU A 355 7.30 0.83 4.56
N GLU A 356 8.50 0.28 4.39
CA GLU A 356 9.06 -0.74 5.27
C GLU A 356 9.21 -0.25 6.72
N ALA A 357 9.81 0.94 6.90
CA ALA A 357 9.93 1.54 8.22
C ALA A 357 8.57 1.76 8.88
N GLY A 358 7.57 2.22 8.09
CA GLY A 358 6.19 2.42 8.55
C GLY A 358 5.50 1.12 8.95
N ILE A 359 5.68 0.04 8.19
CA ILE A 359 5.12 -1.27 8.50
C ILE A 359 5.71 -1.83 9.81
N ARG A 360 7.04 -1.77 9.97
CA ARG A 360 7.72 -2.19 11.21
C ARG A 360 7.25 -1.36 12.41
N TRP A 361 7.13 -0.04 12.23
CA TRP A 361 6.61 0.84 13.28
C TRP A 361 5.18 0.48 13.68
N ARG A 362 4.27 0.27 12.72
CA ARG A 362 2.90 -0.13 12.99
C ARG A 362 2.82 -1.43 13.77
N LYS A 363 3.65 -2.42 13.44
CA LYS A 363 3.70 -3.70 14.16
C LYS A 363 4.14 -3.49 15.61
N SER A 364 5.19 -2.68 15.85
CA SER A 364 5.66 -2.39 17.20
C SER A 364 4.63 -1.69 18.08
N GLN A 365 3.70 -0.92 17.50
CA GLN A 365 2.60 -0.29 18.24
C GLN A 365 1.48 -1.28 18.60
N ASN A 366 1.29 -2.33 17.81
CA ASN A 366 0.27 -3.34 18.05
C ASN A 366 0.72 -4.43 19.05
N ASP A 367 2.03 -4.59 19.27
CA ASP A 367 2.61 -5.57 20.19
C ASP A 367 2.77 -5.02 21.63
N VAL A 368 2.42 -3.75 21.90
CA VAL A 368 2.39 -3.09 23.20
C VAL A 368 0.97 -3.03 23.75
#